data_674afe3626e824051a1291c6ce655df2
#
_entry.id   674afe3626e824051a1291c6ce655df2
#
_cell.length_a   1.000
_cell.length_b   1.000
_cell.length_c   1.000
_cell.angle_alpha   90.00
_cell.angle_beta   90.00
_cell.angle_gamma   90.00
#
_symmetry.space_group_name_H-M   'P 1'
#
loop_
_entity.id
_entity.type
_entity.pdbx_description
1 polymer ?
#
loop_
_entity_poly.entity_id
_entity_poly.type
_entity_poly.pdbx_seq_one_letter_code
_entity_poly.pdbx_strand_id
1 'polypeptide(L)'
;GHPIIQGDHLETIQKLMDKGVGLVCLHYAVEVPKGKPGDKFLDWIGGYYESGFSTNPHWTAEIVALPEHPVTRGVKPFAVRDEWYFNMRFRPKMSGVTPLLTAKPDDATRQGVSASPRGPYQHIVDARGREEVLSWAVERPDGGRGIGFTGAHAHANWGDPNFRKFVLNAILWSAKLDVPADGAESKVSEGELKENLDPK
;
A
#
# COMPACT_ATOMS: atom_id res chain seq x y z
N GLY A 1 4.82 -9.50 -16.71
CA GLY A 1 3.58 -8.86 -16.23
C GLY A 1 3.29 -9.23 -14.78
N HIS A 2 2.36 -8.53 -14.14
CA HIS A 2 2.03 -8.77 -12.73
C HIS A 2 1.53 -10.24 -12.52
N PRO A 3 2.04 -10.99 -11.53
CA PRO A 3 1.71 -12.40 -11.37
C PRO A 3 0.21 -12.70 -11.26
N ILE A 4 -0.55 -11.80 -10.63
CA ILE A 4 -1.99 -11.97 -10.36
C ILE A 4 -2.85 -12.02 -11.62
N ILE A 5 -2.34 -11.53 -12.76
CA ILE A 5 -3.07 -11.51 -14.03
C ILE A 5 -2.59 -12.59 -15.01
N GLN A 6 -1.68 -13.46 -14.57
CA GLN A 6 -1.18 -14.56 -15.42
C GLN A 6 -2.09 -15.76 -15.30
N GLY A 7 -2.34 -16.43 -16.43
CA GLY A 7 -3.18 -17.63 -16.46
C GLY A 7 -4.55 -17.40 -15.83
N ASP A 8 -4.92 -18.26 -14.90
CA ASP A 8 -6.17 -18.25 -14.14
C ASP A 8 -6.04 -17.68 -12.72
N HIS A 9 -4.93 -16.97 -12.42
CA HIS A 9 -4.67 -16.46 -11.07
C HIS A 9 -5.74 -15.48 -10.59
N LEU A 10 -6.25 -14.62 -11.49
CA LEU A 10 -7.28 -13.65 -11.13
C LEU A 10 -8.58 -14.34 -10.69
N GLU A 11 -8.97 -15.40 -11.39
CA GLU A 11 -10.13 -16.23 -11.06
C GLU A 11 -9.91 -17.04 -9.78
N THR A 12 -8.69 -17.53 -9.58
CA THR A 12 -8.32 -18.27 -8.37
C THR A 12 -8.40 -17.37 -7.14
N ILE A 13 -7.89 -16.15 -7.23
CA ILE A 13 -7.99 -15.18 -6.13
C ILE A 13 -9.44 -14.77 -5.92
N GLN A 14 -10.24 -14.59 -6.98
CA GLN A 14 -11.67 -14.32 -6.81
C GLN A 14 -12.37 -15.39 -5.95
N LYS A 15 -12.09 -16.66 -6.20
CA LYS A 15 -12.65 -17.77 -5.38
C LYS A 15 -12.23 -17.70 -3.90
N LEU A 16 -11.05 -17.15 -3.61
CA LEU A 16 -10.62 -16.91 -2.22
C LEU A 16 -11.35 -15.71 -1.63
N MET A 17 -11.50 -14.62 -2.41
CA MET A 17 -12.25 -13.44 -1.97
C MET A 17 -13.71 -13.79 -1.68
N ASP A 18 -14.37 -14.60 -2.51
CA ASP A 18 -15.75 -15.07 -2.30
C ASP A 18 -15.94 -15.89 -0.99
N LYS A 19 -14.84 -16.41 -0.45
CA LYS A 19 -14.79 -17.09 0.85
C LYS A 19 -14.46 -16.15 2.02
N GLY A 20 -14.35 -14.85 1.79
CA GLY A 20 -14.00 -13.88 2.81
C GLY A 20 -12.53 -13.94 3.26
N VAL A 21 -11.63 -14.48 2.43
CA VAL A 21 -10.18 -14.48 2.72
C VAL A 21 -9.64 -13.06 2.68
N GLY A 22 -8.75 -12.71 3.61
CA GLY A 22 -8.05 -11.42 3.63
C GLY A 22 -7.04 -11.30 2.49
N LEU A 23 -6.78 -10.07 2.05
CA LEU A 23 -5.78 -9.78 1.01
C LEU A 23 -4.95 -8.57 1.42
N VAL A 24 -3.63 -8.74 1.49
CA VAL A 24 -2.68 -7.66 1.73
C VAL A 24 -1.79 -7.51 0.49
N CYS A 25 -1.84 -6.35 -0.14
CA CYS A 25 -1.03 -6.01 -1.30
C CYS A 25 0.02 -4.98 -0.90
N LEU A 26 1.30 -5.34 -1.03
CA LEU A 26 2.43 -4.48 -0.71
C LEU A 26 3.15 -4.05 -2.00
N HIS A 27 3.45 -2.77 -2.10
CA HIS A 27 4.22 -2.15 -3.16
C HIS A 27 3.73 -2.57 -4.56
N TYR A 28 4.55 -3.21 -5.38
CA TYR A 28 4.18 -3.64 -6.73
C TYR A 28 2.91 -4.49 -6.78
N ALA A 29 2.56 -5.18 -5.69
CA ALA A 29 1.32 -5.95 -5.63
C ALA A 29 0.03 -5.10 -5.73
N VAL A 30 0.10 -3.79 -5.56
CA VAL A 30 -1.05 -2.90 -5.79
C VAL A 30 -1.17 -2.44 -7.26
N GLU A 31 -0.20 -2.75 -8.12
CA GLU A 31 -0.16 -2.31 -9.52
C GLU A 31 -0.79 -3.36 -10.42
N VAL A 32 -1.97 -3.07 -10.94
CA VAL A 32 -2.65 -3.94 -11.91
C VAL A 32 -3.16 -3.12 -13.10
N PRO A 33 -3.32 -3.74 -14.28
CA PRO A 33 -3.88 -3.05 -15.43
C PRO A 33 -5.32 -2.57 -15.18
N LYS A 34 -5.65 -1.43 -15.78
CA LYS A 34 -7.03 -0.95 -15.87
C LYS A 34 -7.94 -2.00 -16.52
N GLY A 35 -9.25 -1.95 -16.21
CA GLY A 35 -10.26 -2.89 -16.65
C GLY A 35 -10.45 -4.03 -15.65
N LYS A 36 -10.71 -5.26 -16.12
CA LYS A 36 -11.07 -6.39 -15.24
C LYS A 36 -10.18 -6.57 -14.01
N PRO A 37 -8.83 -6.51 -14.10
CA PRO A 37 -7.98 -6.58 -12.90
C PRO A 37 -8.18 -5.39 -11.96
N GLY A 38 -8.18 -4.16 -12.48
CA GLY A 38 -8.42 -2.94 -11.70
C GLY A 38 -9.77 -2.95 -10.99
N ASP A 39 -10.83 -3.36 -11.70
CA ASP A 39 -12.17 -3.48 -11.13
C ASP A 39 -12.19 -4.47 -9.97
N LYS A 40 -11.51 -5.63 -10.11
CA LYS A 40 -11.35 -6.59 -9.01
C LYS A 40 -10.60 -6.01 -7.81
N PHE A 41 -9.55 -5.23 -8.05
CA PHE A 41 -8.82 -4.57 -6.98
C PHE A 41 -9.65 -3.50 -6.26
N LEU A 42 -10.50 -2.76 -6.99
CA LEU A 42 -11.48 -1.89 -6.36
C LEU A 42 -12.44 -2.68 -5.45
N ASP A 43 -12.87 -3.88 -5.87
CA ASP A 43 -13.73 -4.74 -5.06
C ASP A 43 -12.98 -5.35 -3.86
N TRP A 44 -11.75 -5.84 -4.05
CA TRP A 44 -11.02 -6.63 -3.07
C TRP A 44 -10.32 -5.81 -2.01
N ILE A 45 -9.61 -4.76 -2.43
CA ILE A 45 -8.82 -3.89 -1.54
C ILE A 45 -9.18 -2.41 -1.64
N GLY A 46 -10.16 -2.02 -2.46
CA GLY A 46 -10.68 -0.65 -2.52
C GLY A 46 -9.91 0.33 -3.38
N GLY A 47 -8.73 -0.03 -3.88
CA GLY A 47 -7.89 0.83 -4.69
C GLY A 47 -6.73 0.09 -5.34
N TYR A 48 -6.09 0.71 -6.34
CA TYR A 48 -4.93 0.15 -7.04
C TYR A 48 -4.11 1.25 -7.73
N TYR A 49 -2.87 0.93 -8.11
CA TYR A 49 -2.06 1.77 -8.97
C TYR A 49 -2.49 1.57 -10.43
N GLU A 50 -2.88 2.66 -11.09
CA GLU A 50 -3.25 2.67 -12.51
C GLU A 50 -2.16 3.37 -13.32
N SER A 51 -1.53 2.65 -14.25
CA SER A 51 -0.54 3.22 -15.17
C SER A 51 -1.14 4.39 -15.97
N GLY A 52 -0.41 5.49 -16.07
CA GLY A 52 -0.88 6.73 -16.70
C GLY A 52 -1.76 7.61 -15.82
N PHE A 53 -2.08 7.18 -14.60
CA PHE A 53 -2.85 7.95 -13.62
C PHE A 53 -2.13 8.10 -12.28
N SER A 54 -1.63 7.01 -11.72
CA SER A 54 -0.83 6.99 -10.50
C SER A 54 0.65 7.27 -10.79
N THR A 55 1.44 7.61 -9.79
CA THR A 55 2.88 7.88 -9.92
C THR A 55 3.67 7.19 -8.81
N ASN A 56 4.95 6.92 -9.06
CA ASN A 56 5.83 6.11 -8.21
C ASN A 56 7.21 6.74 -7.96
N PRO A 57 7.29 8.01 -7.50
CA PRO A 57 8.58 8.64 -7.21
C PRO A 57 9.23 8.07 -5.95
N HIS A 58 10.57 8.20 -5.89
CA HIS A 58 11.31 8.00 -4.65
C HIS A 58 11.32 9.28 -3.81
N TRP A 59 10.66 9.25 -2.65
CA TRP A 59 10.59 10.41 -1.75
C TRP A 59 10.46 9.97 -0.29
N THR A 60 10.69 10.90 0.63
CA THR A 60 10.50 10.68 2.06
C THR A 60 9.06 11.03 2.43
N ALA A 61 8.27 10.02 2.78
CA ALA A 61 6.94 10.23 3.31
C ALA A 61 7.03 10.43 4.83
N GLU A 62 6.54 11.57 5.29
CA GLU A 62 6.42 11.89 6.71
C GLU A 62 5.02 11.51 7.19
N ILE A 63 4.93 10.40 7.91
CA ILE A 63 3.68 9.91 8.50
C ILE A 63 3.54 10.56 9.88
N VAL A 64 2.80 11.65 9.95
CA VAL A 64 2.69 12.48 11.16
C VAL A 64 1.42 12.18 11.98
N ALA A 65 0.40 11.62 11.36
CA ALA A 65 -0.87 11.27 12.00
C ALA A 65 -1.30 9.85 11.61
N LEU A 66 -1.87 9.15 12.56
CA LEU A 66 -2.35 7.79 12.42
C LEU A 66 -3.80 7.74 12.92
N PRO A 67 -4.76 7.23 12.11
CA PRO A 67 -6.13 7.08 12.55
C PRO A 67 -6.25 6.01 13.64
N GLU A 68 -7.33 6.06 14.42
CA GLU A 68 -7.66 4.95 15.33
C GLU A 68 -8.15 3.75 14.52
N HIS A 69 -7.28 2.75 14.38
CA HIS A 69 -7.57 1.51 13.66
C HIS A 69 -6.69 0.36 14.19
N PRO A 70 -7.14 -0.91 14.18
CA PRO A 70 -6.29 -2.02 14.64
C PRO A 70 -4.91 -2.07 13.96
N VAL A 71 -4.83 -1.76 12.67
CA VAL A 71 -3.57 -1.75 11.90
C VAL A 71 -2.58 -0.70 12.41
N THR A 72 -3.05 0.38 13.01
CA THR A 72 -2.19 1.47 13.52
C THR A 72 -1.86 1.35 15.02
N ARG A 73 -2.34 0.31 15.71
CA ARG A 73 -2.06 0.09 17.13
C ARG A 73 -0.56 0.03 17.40
N GLY A 74 -0.10 0.82 18.36
CA GLY A 74 1.30 0.90 18.77
C GLY A 74 2.27 1.45 17.72
N VAL A 75 1.81 1.83 16.54
CA VAL A 75 2.61 2.52 15.53
C VAL A 75 2.74 3.98 15.93
N LYS A 76 3.97 4.50 15.91
CA LYS A 76 4.26 5.91 16.17
C LYS A 76 4.51 6.64 14.84
N PRO A 77 4.38 7.97 14.79
CA PRO A 77 4.82 8.75 13.64
C PRO A 77 6.23 8.37 13.20
N PHE A 78 6.45 8.26 11.90
CA PHE A 78 7.74 7.89 11.31
C PHE A 78 7.92 8.54 9.95
N ALA A 79 9.16 8.60 9.49
CA ALA A 79 9.49 9.08 8.17
C ALA A 79 10.51 8.15 7.52
N VAL A 80 10.19 7.63 6.34
CA VAL A 80 11.11 6.79 5.57
C VAL A 80 11.10 7.18 4.10
N ARG A 81 12.29 7.10 3.48
CA ARG A 81 12.43 7.25 2.04
C ARG A 81 12.15 5.93 1.35
N ASP A 82 11.17 5.93 0.44
CA ASP A 82 10.79 4.76 -0.34
C ASP A 82 10.31 5.19 -1.74
N GLU A 83 10.04 4.25 -2.61
CA GLU A 83 9.25 4.47 -3.82
C GLU A 83 7.76 4.47 -3.46
N TRP A 84 7.35 5.48 -2.71
CA TRP A 84 5.96 5.61 -2.30
C TRP A 84 5.06 5.99 -3.48
N TYR A 85 4.20 5.06 -3.91
CA TYR A 85 3.20 5.35 -4.92
C TYR A 85 2.12 6.27 -4.36
N PHE A 86 1.63 7.19 -5.18
CA PHE A 86 0.51 8.04 -4.81
C PHE A 86 -0.39 8.38 -6.01
N ASN A 87 -1.46 9.15 -5.76
CA ASN A 87 -2.56 9.37 -6.69
C ASN A 87 -3.17 8.03 -7.14
N MET A 88 -3.48 7.18 -6.17
CA MET A 88 -4.03 5.86 -6.42
C MET A 88 -5.45 5.95 -6.97
N ARG A 89 -5.86 4.94 -7.74
CA ARG A 89 -7.23 4.78 -8.15
C ARG A 89 -8.02 4.13 -7.03
N PHE A 90 -9.04 4.81 -6.52
CA PHE A 90 -9.93 4.32 -5.47
C PHE A 90 -11.36 4.13 -5.97
N ARG A 91 -12.18 3.42 -5.20
CA ARG A 91 -13.64 3.41 -5.36
C ARG A 91 -14.18 4.83 -5.44
N PRO A 92 -15.29 5.07 -6.17
CA PRO A 92 -15.93 6.39 -6.21
C PRO A 92 -16.12 6.94 -4.79
N LYS A 93 -15.67 8.19 -4.57
CA LYS A 93 -15.74 8.87 -3.26
C LYS A 93 -15.09 8.08 -2.11
N MET A 94 -14.16 7.19 -2.42
CA MET A 94 -13.51 6.31 -1.44
C MET A 94 -14.51 5.48 -0.60
N SER A 95 -15.63 5.08 -1.20
CA SER A 95 -16.69 4.36 -0.50
C SER A 95 -16.17 3.09 0.18
N GLY A 96 -16.29 3.02 1.52
CA GLY A 96 -15.81 1.90 2.32
C GLY A 96 -14.29 1.74 2.37
N VAL A 97 -13.52 2.75 1.93
CA VAL A 97 -12.05 2.78 2.03
C VAL A 97 -11.64 3.66 3.20
N THR A 98 -10.87 3.10 4.12
CA THR A 98 -10.31 3.81 5.28
C THR A 98 -8.83 4.12 5.01
N PRO A 99 -8.42 5.38 4.84
CA PRO A 99 -7.01 5.76 4.79
C PRO A 99 -6.32 5.41 6.12
N LEU A 100 -5.14 4.79 6.04
CA LEU A 100 -4.36 4.39 7.20
C LEU A 100 -3.03 5.16 7.32
N LEU A 101 -2.33 5.34 6.20
CA LEU A 101 -1.15 6.19 6.12
C LEU A 101 -1.38 7.24 5.05
N THR A 102 -1.13 8.48 5.43
CA THR A 102 -1.18 9.61 4.51
C THR A 102 0.08 10.45 4.65
N ALA A 103 0.50 11.08 3.57
CA ALA A 103 1.58 12.06 3.57
C ALA A 103 1.40 13.04 2.41
N LYS A 104 2.11 14.16 2.50
CA LYS A 104 2.02 15.24 1.53
C LYS A 104 3.32 15.34 0.72
N PRO A 105 3.33 14.82 -0.52
CA PRO A 105 4.47 15.03 -1.41
C PRO A 105 4.70 16.52 -1.67
N ASP A 106 5.95 16.95 -1.69
CA ASP A 106 6.31 18.30 -2.08
C ASP A 106 6.13 18.52 -3.60
N ASP A 107 6.25 19.77 -4.02
CA ASP A 107 6.06 20.14 -5.43
C ASP A 107 7.14 19.54 -6.34
N ALA A 108 8.36 19.36 -5.85
CA ALA A 108 9.44 18.74 -6.61
C ALA A 108 9.17 17.26 -6.85
N THR A 109 8.66 16.55 -5.84
CA THR A 109 8.22 15.15 -5.95
C THR A 109 7.10 15.00 -6.98
N ARG A 110 6.12 15.93 -7.00
CA ARG A 110 5.01 15.89 -7.97
C ARG A 110 5.43 16.14 -9.40
N GLN A 111 6.54 16.87 -9.61
CA GLN A 111 7.13 17.13 -10.92
C GLN A 111 8.14 16.05 -11.34
N GLY A 112 8.41 15.09 -10.48
CA GLY A 112 9.33 14.00 -10.75
C GLY A 112 8.89 13.13 -11.92
N VAL A 113 9.86 12.66 -12.71
CA VAL A 113 9.65 11.81 -13.88
C VAL A 113 9.87 10.35 -13.43
N SER A 114 8.86 9.71 -12.88
CA SER A 114 9.01 8.40 -12.26
C SER A 114 7.92 7.39 -12.64
N ALA A 115 6.92 7.80 -13.40
CA ALA A 115 5.82 6.92 -13.77
C ALA A 115 6.04 6.22 -15.12
N SER A 116 5.28 5.17 -15.39
CA SER A 116 5.21 4.48 -16.69
C SER A 116 3.78 4.59 -17.26
N PRO A 117 3.58 5.22 -18.42
CA PRO A 117 4.55 5.99 -19.21
C PRO A 117 5.09 7.20 -18.43
N ARG A 118 6.28 7.69 -18.79
CA ARG A 118 6.97 8.74 -18.03
C ARG A 118 6.12 10.00 -17.83
N GLY A 119 5.97 10.40 -16.55
CA GLY A 119 5.46 11.71 -16.18
C GLY A 119 6.43 12.86 -16.47
N PRO A 120 6.21 14.03 -15.85
CA PRO A 120 5.14 14.28 -14.90
C PRO A 120 3.76 14.32 -15.58
N TYR A 121 2.75 13.84 -14.87
CA TYR A 121 1.36 13.97 -15.31
C TYR A 121 0.78 15.30 -14.80
N GLN A 122 0.14 16.08 -15.67
CA GLN A 122 -0.38 17.40 -15.32
C GLN A 122 -1.34 17.35 -14.12
N HIS A 123 -2.24 16.36 -14.04
CA HIS A 123 -3.17 16.21 -12.94
C HIS A 123 -2.49 15.93 -11.56
N ILE A 124 -1.25 15.41 -11.57
CA ILE A 124 -0.45 15.22 -10.36
C ILE A 124 0.22 16.54 -9.96
N VAL A 125 0.73 17.28 -10.94
CA VAL A 125 1.32 18.61 -10.73
C VAL A 125 0.27 19.59 -10.21
N ASP A 126 -0.94 19.56 -10.76
CA ASP A 126 -2.06 20.43 -10.37
C ASP A 126 -2.58 20.13 -8.97
N ALA A 127 -2.34 18.92 -8.47
CA ALA A 127 -2.75 18.50 -7.11
C ALA A 127 -1.81 18.97 -6.01
N ARG A 128 -1.10 20.08 -6.19
CA ARG A 128 -0.19 20.69 -5.21
C ARG A 128 -0.86 20.87 -3.85
N GLY A 129 -0.11 20.52 -2.82
CA GLY A 129 -0.58 20.65 -1.44
C GLY A 129 -1.60 19.60 -0.99
N ARG A 130 -2.08 18.73 -1.89
CA ARG A 130 -2.97 17.64 -1.53
C ARG A 130 -2.21 16.57 -0.74
N GLU A 131 -2.83 16.08 0.32
CA GLU A 131 -2.40 14.90 1.03
C GLU A 131 -2.75 13.66 0.20
N GLU A 132 -1.85 12.68 0.16
CA GLU A 132 -1.99 11.45 -0.61
C GLU A 132 -2.13 10.24 0.31
N VAL A 133 -2.97 9.30 -0.07
CA VAL A 133 -3.16 8.04 0.66
C VAL A 133 -2.10 7.04 0.20
N LEU A 134 -1.28 6.58 1.13
CA LEU A 134 -0.17 5.65 0.91
C LEU A 134 -0.48 4.24 1.40
N SER A 135 -1.41 4.11 2.34
CA SER A 135 -1.98 2.83 2.76
C SER A 135 -3.43 2.99 3.15
N TRP A 136 -4.22 1.97 2.92
CA TRP A 136 -5.66 1.96 3.17
C TRP A 136 -6.17 0.57 3.50
N ALA A 137 -7.33 0.53 4.14
CA ALA A 137 -8.05 -0.69 4.49
C ALA A 137 -9.48 -0.68 3.93
N VAL A 138 -9.99 -1.86 3.69
CA VAL A 138 -11.42 -2.09 3.43
C VAL A 138 -11.92 -3.32 4.19
N GLU A 139 -13.15 -3.24 4.66
CA GLU A 139 -13.92 -4.42 5.05
C GLU A 139 -14.97 -4.69 3.96
N ARG A 140 -14.95 -5.92 3.44
CA ARG A 140 -15.86 -6.32 2.37
C ARG A 140 -17.17 -6.85 2.93
N PRO A 141 -18.28 -6.79 2.17
CA PRO A 141 -19.58 -7.32 2.62
C PRO A 141 -19.56 -8.83 2.96
N ASP A 142 -18.65 -9.58 2.34
CA ASP A 142 -18.40 -11.01 2.62
C ASP A 142 -17.65 -11.24 3.95
N GLY A 143 -17.32 -10.17 4.67
CA GLY A 143 -16.54 -10.20 5.89
C GLY A 143 -15.03 -10.34 5.66
N GLY A 144 -14.55 -10.40 4.42
CA GLY A 144 -13.13 -10.35 4.11
C GLY A 144 -12.55 -8.96 4.32
N ARG A 145 -11.23 -8.88 4.47
CA ARG A 145 -10.49 -7.64 4.70
C ARG A 145 -9.43 -7.43 3.65
N GLY A 146 -9.29 -6.20 3.17
CA GLY A 146 -8.31 -5.84 2.15
C GLY A 146 -7.41 -4.70 2.63
N ILE A 147 -6.12 -4.79 2.31
CA ILE A 147 -5.11 -3.76 2.58
C ILE A 147 -4.35 -3.46 1.30
N GLY A 148 -4.19 -2.18 1.01
CA GLY A 148 -3.19 -1.67 0.07
C GLY A 148 -2.13 -0.87 0.81
N PHE A 149 -0.87 -1.08 0.46
CA PHE A 149 0.28 -0.39 1.03
C PHE A 149 1.30 -0.11 -0.08
N THR A 150 1.60 1.14 -0.34
CA THR A 150 2.36 1.55 -1.52
C THR A 150 3.87 1.57 -1.32
N GLY A 151 4.37 1.51 -0.09
CA GLY A 151 5.79 1.37 0.24
C GLY A 151 6.29 -0.08 0.13
N ALA A 152 7.48 -0.33 0.63
CA ALA A 152 8.22 -1.60 0.64
C ALA A 152 9.02 -1.91 -0.64
N HIS A 153 9.41 -0.88 -1.39
CA HIS A 153 10.43 -1.00 -2.42
C HIS A 153 11.83 -1.15 -1.80
N ALA A 154 12.15 -0.27 -0.88
CA ALA A 154 13.47 -0.25 -0.27
C ALA A 154 13.57 -1.28 0.87
N HIS A 155 14.33 -2.36 0.66
CA HIS A 155 14.52 -3.43 1.66
C HIS A 155 14.98 -2.90 3.02
N ALA A 156 15.84 -1.88 3.05
CA ALA A 156 16.34 -1.28 4.28
C ALA A 156 15.24 -0.71 5.20
N ASN A 157 14.07 -0.36 4.65
CA ASN A 157 12.95 0.17 5.42
C ASN A 157 12.34 -0.87 6.37
N TRP A 158 12.57 -2.15 6.14
CA TRP A 158 12.25 -3.19 7.11
C TRP A 158 13.05 -3.06 8.43
N GLY A 159 14.10 -2.25 8.45
CA GLY A 159 14.81 -1.84 9.66
C GLY A 159 14.02 -0.90 10.57
N ASP A 160 13.08 -0.10 10.04
CA ASP A 160 12.24 0.80 10.84
C ASP A 160 11.19 0.00 11.62
N PRO A 161 11.12 0.13 12.96
CA PRO A 161 10.19 -0.66 13.77
C PRO A 161 8.72 -0.29 13.55
N ASN A 162 8.39 0.97 13.21
CA ASN A 162 7.02 1.40 12.98
C ASN A 162 6.53 0.93 11.60
N PHE A 163 7.40 0.97 10.60
CA PHE A 163 7.12 0.42 9.28
C PHE A 163 6.81 -1.08 9.36
N ARG A 164 7.66 -1.87 10.04
CA ARG A 164 7.40 -3.31 10.25
C ARG A 164 6.13 -3.56 11.05
N LYS A 165 5.95 -2.85 12.17
CA LYS A 165 4.77 -2.98 13.04
C LYS A 165 3.49 -2.75 12.27
N PHE A 166 3.44 -1.69 11.45
CA PHE A 166 2.29 -1.39 10.61
C PHE A 166 1.94 -2.56 9.67
N VAL A 167 2.93 -3.10 8.96
CA VAL A 167 2.70 -4.21 8.03
C VAL A 167 2.30 -5.50 8.75
N LEU A 168 2.94 -5.82 9.88
CA LEU A 168 2.57 -7.00 10.69
C LEU A 168 1.14 -6.88 11.24
N ASN A 169 0.77 -5.71 11.74
CA ASN A 169 -0.61 -5.43 12.16
C ASN A 169 -1.60 -5.61 11.01
N ALA A 170 -1.25 -5.13 9.80
CA ALA A 170 -2.09 -5.28 8.61
C ALA A 170 -2.31 -6.76 8.25
N ILE A 171 -1.28 -7.59 8.37
CA ILE A 171 -1.37 -9.04 8.15
C ILE A 171 -2.29 -9.69 9.20
N LEU A 172 -2.07 -9.42 10.49
CA LEU A 172 -2.90 -9.94 11.56
C LEU A 172 -4.37 -9.54 11.37
N TRP A 173 -4.61 -8.25 11.14
CA TRP A 173 -5.96 -7.73 10.94
C TRP A 173 -6.65 -8.35 9.73
N SER A 174 -5.96 -8.48 8.60
CA SER A 174 -6.52 -9.08 7.39
C SER A 174 -6.85 -10.57 7.57
N ALA A 175 -6.06 -11.26 8.40
CA ALA A 175 -6.30 -12.65 8.78
C ALA A 175 -7.40 -12.81 9.86
N LYS A 176 -8.04 -11.72 10.29
CA LYS A 176 -9.05 -11.67 11.36
C LYS A 176 -8.52 -12.13 12.73
N LEU A 177 -7.21 -12.00 12.93
CA LEU A 177 -6.56 -12.19 14.22
C LEU A 177 -6.55 -10.88 15.01
N ASP A 178 -6.53 -10.99 16.34
CA ASP A 178 -6.41 -9.82 17.20
C ASP A 178 -5.03 -9.17 17.03
N VAL A 179 -5.05 -7.87 16.78
CA VAL A 179 -3.83 -7.06 16.84
C VAL A 179 -3.62 -6.64 18.30
N PRO A 180 -2.45 -6.91 18.91
CA PRO A 180 -2.15 -6.47 20.28
C PRO A 180 -2.36 -4.96 20.46
N ALA A 181 -2.65 -4.52 21.68
CA ALA A 181 -2.88 -3.10 21.99
C ALA A 181 -1.68 -2.23 21.59
N ASP A 182 -0.45 -2.72 21.83
CA ASP A 182 0.80 -2.04 21.47
C ASP A 182 1.33 -2.45 20.09
N GLY A 183 0.50 -3.12 19.28
CA GLY A 183 0.84 -3.65 17.96
C GLY A 183 1.69 -4.91 18.02
N ALA A 184 1.94 -5.51 16.85
CA ALA A 184 2.79 -6.68 16.72
C ALA A 184 4.25 -6.32 16.99
N GLU A 185 4.88 -7.03 17.93
CA GLU A 185 6.29 -6.85 18.24
C GLU A 185 7.19 -7.66 17.31
N SER A 186 8.25 -7.04 16.85
CA SER A 186 9.27 -7.70 16.04
C SER A 186 10.61 -7.00 16.23
N LYS A 187 11.68 -7.78 16.12
CA LYS A 187 13.05 -7.27 16.10
C LYS A 187 13.72 -7.78 14.84
N VAL A 188 14.58 -6.98 14.27
CA VAL A 188 15.47 -7.36 13.16
C VAL A 188 16.81 -6.69 13.41
N SER A 189 17.87 -7.45 13.31
CA SER A 189 19.26 -6.98 13.41
C SER A 189 19.74 -6.44 12.04
N GLU A 190 20.80 -5.65 12.06
CA GLU A 190 21.47 -5.23 10.82
C GLU A 190 22.03 -6.40 10.00
N GLY A 191 22.39 -7.51 10.67
CA GLY A 191 22.83 -8.73 10.01
C GLY A 191 21.69 -9.37 9.22
N GLU A 192 20.54 -9.58 9.85
CA GLU A 192 19.33 -10.14 9.22
C GLU A 192 18.86 -9.29 8.04
N LEU A 193 18.96 -7.96 8.12
CA LEU A 193 18.64 -7.07 6.98
C LEU A 193 19.58 -7.23 5.78
N LYS A 194 20.71 -7.87 5.94
CA LYS A 194 21.69 -8.12 4.87
C LYS A 194 21.66 -9.56 4.33
N GLU A 195 20.88 -10.42 4.97
CA GLU A 195 20.72 -11.81 4.54
C GLU A 195 19.80 -11.92 3.31
N ASN A 196 20.08 -12.90 2.47
CA ASN A 196 19.28 -13.25 1.29
C ASN A 196 19.01 -12.08 0.32
N LEU A 197 19.89 -11.10 0.27
CA LEU A 197 19.88 -10.08 -0.76
C LEU A 197 20.49 -10.63 -2.05
N ASP A 198 19.92 -10.25 -3.20
CA ASP A 198 20.51 -10.58 -4.49
C ASP A 198 21.94 -10.04 -4.59
N PRO A 199 22.88 -10.81 -5.17
CA PRO A 199 24.22 -10.32 -5.45
C PRO A 199 24.14 -9.06 -6.33
N LYS A 200 24.93 -8.04 -5.97
CA LYS A 200 25.06 -6.82 -6.78
C LYS A 200 26.01 -7.04 -7.93
#